data_ab6e73fa7748b3cf8c5acb65b88e98b2
#
_entry.id   ab6e73fa7748b3cf8c5acb65b88e98b2
#
_cell.length_a   1.000
_cell.length_b   1.000
_cell.length_c   1.000
_cell.angle_alpha   90.00
_cell.angle_beta   90.00
_cell.angle_gamma   90.00
#
_symmetry.space_group_name_H-M   'P 1'
#
loop_
_entity.id
_entity.type
_entity.pdbx_description
1 polymer ?
#
loop_
_entity_poly.entity_id
_entity_poly.type
_entity_poly.pdbx_seq_one_letter_code
_entity_poly.pdbx_strand_id
1 'polypeptide(L)'
;MTSFPTDRHGLIRRTATLRLGINDDAVTAAVRRGELIRLAPGVCAMAADEASAEDPGDRLYRLRSIAVATSVRDCDASILSHDSAAAVHQLPLLHPEREVVHLTKKSKVGGFGHGLRIVHAGPVAPDEVVDIGGIRVTSRERTAVDVAMSGDFAQALVVFDRALASGADIATMTRILASRNRWRGAGTARRALAHADGASESVGESWSRAQMIEAGLPTPRLQHTFQTDAGDARTDFDWDGTLVGEFDGLQKYGRLLRQGESPRDALIREKRREDALRAQGIMVIRWTWGTLERGELASLLRPWLDKLTAA
;
A
#
# COMPACT_ATOMS: atom_id res chain seq x y z
N MET A 1 28.18 1.67 -23.01
CA MET A 1 26.73 1.50 -22.76
C MET A 1 26.00 2.73 -23.30
N THR A 2 24.93 2.54 -24.06
CA THR A 2 24.11 3.67 -24.55
C THR A 2 23.38 4.28 -23.36
N SER A 3 23.61 5.57 -23.08
CA SER A 3 22.86 6.28 -22.04
C SER A 3 21.52 6.71 -22.62
N PHE A 4 20.42 6.26 -22.06
CA PHE A 4 19.07 6.65 -22.46
C PHE A 4 18.60 7.88 -21.70
N PRO A 5 17.98 8.88 -22.39
CA PRO A 5 17.47 10.07 -21.72
C PRO A 5 16.22 9.74 -20.90
N THR A 6 16.24 10.07 -19.61
CA THR A 6 15.10 9.95 -18.72
C THR A 6 14.46 11.31 -18.45
N ASP A 7 13.13 11.36 -18.40
CA ASP A 7 12.41 12.53 -17.93
C ASP A 7 12.39 12.61 -16.38
N ARG A 8 11.77 13.66 -15.84
CA ARG A 8 11.63 13.86 -14.38
C ARG A 8 10.95 12.73 -13.63
N HIS A 9 10.26 11.82 -14.33
CA HIS A 9 9.59 10.66 -13.76
C HIS A 9 10.39 9.36 -13.94
N GLY A 10 11.59 9.43 -14.53
CA GLY A 10 12.39 8.26 -14.87
C GLY A 10 11.93 7.54 -16.14
N LEU A 11 11.07 8.17 -16.97
CA LEU A 11 10.56 7.60 -18.20
C LEU A 11 11.45 7.95 -19.40
N ILE A 12 11.68 6.98 -20.27
CA ILE A 12 12.39 7.11 -21.55
C ILE A 12 11.36 7.19 -22.65
N ARG A 13 11.25 8.37 -23.27
CA ARG A 13 10.27 8.63 -24.31
C ARG A 13 10.88 8.52 -25.71
N ARG A 14 10.20 7.85 -26.62
CA ARG A 14 10.62 7.73 -28.05
C ARG A 14 11.00 9.05 -28.67
N THR A 15 10.25 10.12 -28.38
CA THR A 15 10.57 11.46 -28.91
C THR A 15 11.89 12.01 -28.40
N ALA A 16 12.27 11.70 -27.16
CA ALA A 16 13.54 12.11 -26.57
C ALA A 16 14.71 11.27 -27.11
N THR A 17 14.53 9.95 -27.28
CA THR A 17 15.56 9.08 -27.86
C THR A 17 15.89 9.48 -29.30
N LEU A 18 14.86 9.73 -30.16
CA LEU A 18 15.05 10.14 -31.53
C LEU A 18 15.79 11.50 -31.67
N ARG A 19 15.51 12.46 -30.74
CA ARG A 19 16.22 13.75 -30.72
C ARG A 19 17.72 13.61 -30.46
N LEU A 20 18.12 12.56 -29.76
CA LEU A 20 19.52 12.22 -29.44
C LEU A 20 20.14 11.24 -30.44
N GLY A 21 19.46 10.96 -31.56
CA GLY A 21 19.95 10.03 -32.58
C GLY A 21 19.85 8.56 -32.21
N ILE A 22 19.16 8.21 -31.11
CA ILE A 22 18.92 6.83 -30.71
C ILE A 22 17.64 6.36 -31.42
N ASN A 23 17.80 5.46 -32.39
CA ASN A 23 16.69 4.93 -33.18
C ASN A 23 15.88 3.84 -32.46
N ASP A 24 14.74 3.44 -33.02
CA ASP A 24 13.85 2.45 -32.46
C ASP A 24 14.48 1.06 -32.35
N ASP A 25 15.43 0.72 -33.24
CA ASP A 25 16.15 -0.55 -33.22
C ASP A 25 17.06 -0.65 -31.99
N ALA A 26 17.75 0.44 -31.64
CA ALA A 26 18.58 0.51 -30.45
C ALA A 26 17.74 0.35 -29.16
N VAL A 27 16.57 0.99 -29.09
CA VAL A 27 15.63 0.83 -27.96
C VAL A 27 15.11 -0.61 -27.92
N THR A 28 14.73 -1.19 -29.06
CA THR A 28 14.24 -2.57 -29.13
C THR A 28 15.32 -3.58 -28.73
N ALA A 29 16.58 -3.35 -29.14
CA ALA A 29 17.70 -4.17 -28.72
C ALA A 29 17.96 -4.09 -27.20
N ALA A 30 17.86 -2.89 -26.61
CA ALA A 30 17.99 -2.70 -25.16
C ALA A 30 16.87 -3.41 -24.38
N VAL A 31 15.62 -3.38 -24.87
CA VAL A 31 14.50 -4.15 -24.28
C VAL A 31 14.77 -5.66 -24.36
N ARG A 32 15.27 -6.17 -25.49
CA ARG A 32 15.63 -7.59 -25.64
C ARG A 32 16.76 -8.04 -24.70
N ARG A 33 17.70 -7.14 -24.40
CA ARG A 33 18.79 -7.39 -23.43
C ARG A 33 18.33 -7.25 -21.97
N GLY A 34 17.08 -6.86 -21.70
CA GLY A 34 16.58 -6.63 -20.36
C GLY A 34 17.10 -5.36 -19.68
N GLU A 35 17.70 -4.43 -20.43
CA GLU A 35 18.16 -3.12 -19.91
C GLU A 35 16.98 -2.15 -19.74
N LEU A 36 16.00 -2.26 -20.63
CA LEU A 36 14.78 -1.45 -20.63
C LEU A 36 13.53 -2.32 -20.51
N ILE A 37 12.49 -1.75 -19.89
CA ILE A 37 11.14 -2.33 -19.85
C ILE A 37 10.19 -1.41 -20.59
N ARG A 38 9.37 -1.96 -21.49
CA ARG A 38 8.32 -1.21 -22.19
C ARG A 38 7.09 -1.06 -21.29
N LEU A 39 6.67 0.19 -21.04
CA LEU A 39 5.56 0.54 -20.16
C LEU A 39 4.28 0.88 -20.93
N ALA A 40 4.42 1.62 -22.03
CA ALA A 40 3.34 2.03 -22.91
C ALA A 40 3.89 2.24 -24.34
N PRO A 41 3.05 2.41 -25.38
CA PRO A 41 3.53 2.73 -26.72
C PRO A 41 4.45 3.94 -26.73
N GLY A 42 5.70 3.75 -27.14
CA GLY A 42 6.73 4.81 -27.21
C GLY A 42 7.29 5.26 -25.85
N VAL A 43 7.03 4.51 -24.77
CA VAL A 43 7.55 4.82 -23.42
C VAL A 43 8.17 3.58 -22.80
N CYS A 44 9.41 3.72 -22.33
CA CYS A 44 10.16 2.71 -21.59
C CYS A 44 10.65 3.26 -20.25
N ALA A 45 11.17 2.38 -19.40
CA ALA A 45 11.96 2.73 -18.23
C ALA A 45 13.17 1.82 -18.12
N MET A 46 14.16 2.18 -17.30
CA MET A 46 15.26 1.30 -16.93
C MET A 46 14.70 0.09 -16.17
N ALA A 47 15.17 -1.12 -16.52
CA ALA A 47 14.70 -2.36 -15.90
C ALA A 47 15.10 -2.47 -14.43
N ALA A 48 16.33 -2.07 -14.10
CA ALA A 48 16.83 -2.05 -12.73
C ALA A 48 17.06 -0.61 -12.26
N ASP A 49 16.83 -0.40 -10.98
CA ASP A 49 17.23 0.79 -10.24
C ASP A 49 17.73 0.29 -8.88
N GLU A 50 19.01 -0.06 -8.84
CA GLU A 50 19.66 -0.62 -7.64
C GLU A 50 19.67 0.37 -6.46
N ALA A 51 19.44 1.66 -6.74
CA ALA A 51 19.36 2.69 -5.71
C ALA A 51 17.96 2.83 -5.09
N SER A 52 16.94 2.18 -5.65
CA SER A 52 15.57 2.28 -5.16
C SER A 52 15.32 1.30 -4.02
N ALA A 53 14.82 1.81 -2.89
CA ALA A 53 14.31 1.00 -1.78
C ALA A 53 12.85 0.53 -2.00
N GLU A 54 12.20 0.95 -3.09
CA GLU A 54 10.85 0.58 -3.46
C GLU A 54 10.80 -0.86 -3.97
N ASP A 55 9.70 -1.59 -3.67
CA ASP A 55 9.46 -2.90 -4.26
C ASP A 55 9.48 -2.79 -5.80
N PRO A 56 10.18 -3.66 -6.53
CA PRO A 56 10.30 -3.58 -7.98
C PRO A 56 8.95 -3.63 -8.71
N GLY A 57 7.98 -4.38 -8.19
CA GLY A 57 6.63 -4.49 -8.76
C GLY A 57 5.84 -3.19 -8.57
N ASP A 58 5.91 -2.58 -7.40
CA ASP A 58 5.25 -1.30 -7.10
C ASP A 58 5.87 -0.16 -7.91
N ARG A 59 7.20 -0.11 -7.99
CA ARG A 59 7.92 0.84 -8.85
C ARG A 59 7.50 0.70 -10.31
N LEU A 60 7.48 -0.50 -10.85
CA LEU A 60 7.10 -0.75 -12.24
C LEU A 60 5.66 -0.34 -12.52
N TYR A 61 4.74 -0.67 -11.61
CA TYR A 61 3.33 -0.29 -11.74
C TYR A 61 3.14 1.23 -11.66
N ARG A 62 3.82 1.90 -10.73
CA ARG A 62 3.83 3.36 -10.64
C ARG A 62 4.32 4.02 -11.93
N LEU A 63 5.46 3.57 -12.48
CA LEU A 63 6.00 4.09 -13.73
C LEU A 63 5.06 3.82 -14.92
N ARG A 64 4.42 2.65 -14.98
CA ARG A 64 3.41 2.32 -16.00
C ARG A 64 2.20 3.24 -15.90
N SER A 65 1.70 3.49 -14.68
CA SER A 65 0.58 4.40 -14.44
C SER A 65 0.88 5.81 -14.94
N ILE A 66 2.07 6.33 -14.62
CA ILE A 66 2.55 7.63 -15.09
C ILE A 66 2.72 7.64 -16.62
N ALA A 67 3.32 6.59 -17.20
CA ALA A 67 3.50 6.49 -18.65
C ALA A 67 2.16 6.52 -19.39
N VAL A 68 1.17 5.79 -18.90
CA VAL A 68 -0.19 5.77 -19.48
C VAL A 68 -0.86 7.12 -19.32
N ALA A 69 -0.88 7.72 -18.13
CA ALA A 69 -1.52 9.02 -17.89
C ALA A 69 -0.95 10.13 -18.78
N THR A 70 0.36 10.11 -19.05
CA THR A 70 1.05 11.13 -19.84
C THR A 70 1.11 10.83 -21.35
N SER A 71 0.61 9.65 -21.79
CA SER A 71 0.61 9.23 -23.20
C SER A 71 -0.77 9.29 -23.86
N VAL A 72 -1.83 9.55 -23.10
CA VAL A 72 -3.21 9.64 -23.60
C VAL A 72 -3.39 10.98 -24.32
N ARG A 73 -4.01 10.98 -25.51
CA ARG A 73 -4.29 12.23 -26.28
C ARG A 73 -5.19 13.21 -25.50
N ASP A 74 -6.06 12.69 -24.63
CA ASP A 74 -6.96 13.47 -23.75
C ASP A 74 -6.43 13.48 -22.30
N CYS A 75 -5.11 13.65 -22.11
CA CYS A 75 -4.50 13.62 -20.77
C CYS A 75 -5.13 14.64 -19.80
N ASP A 76 -5.56 15.79 -20.31
CA ASP A 76 -6.19 16.84 -19.48
C ASP A 76 -7.56 16.44 -18.93
N ALA A 77 -8.25 15.47 -19.53
CA ALA A 77 -9.57 15.00 -19.09
C ALA A 77 -9.52 13.75 -18.20
N SER A 78 -8.38 13.06 -18.12
CA SER A 78 -8.21 11.80 -17.39
C SER A 78 -7.36 12.03 -16.13
N ILE A 79 -7.80 11.42 -15.02
CA ILE A 79 -7.17 11.55 -13.70
C ILE A 79 -6.79 10.15 -13.27
N LEU A 80 -5.55 9.90 -12.84
CA LEU A 80 -5.17 8.64 -12.21
C LEU A 80 -6.01 8.43 -10.95
N SER A 81 -6.52 7.21 -10.75
CA SER A 81 -7.40 6.87 -9.64
C SER A 81 -7.15 5.44 -9.14
N HIS A 82 -7.83 5.02 -8.07
CA HIS A 82 -7.75 3.67 -7.51
C HIS A 82 -6.29 3.24 -7.27
N ASP A 83 -5.92 2.00 -7.58
CA ASP A 83 -4.57 1.45 -7.36
C ASP A 83 -3.48 2.24 -8.08
N SER A 84 -3.79 2.82 -9.26
CA SER A 84 -2.82 3.63 -10.00
C SER A 84 -2.52 4.98 -9.32
N ALA A 85 -3.52 5.58 -8.68
CA ALA A 85 -3.31 6.76 -7.85
C ALA A 85 -2.60 6.40 -6.55
N ALA A 86 -2.97 5.27 -5.92
CA ALA A 86 -2.28 4.76 -4.74
C ALA A 86 -0.78 4.55 -4.99
N ALA A 87 -0.41 3.98 -6.14
CA ALA A 87 0.99 3.80 -6.54
C ALA A 87 1.74 5.14 -6.67
N VAL A 88 1.09 6.19 -7.23
CA VAL A 88 1.70 7.54 -7.33
C VAL A 88 1.81 8.21 -5.97
N HIS A 89 0.84 8.02 -5.08
CA HIS A 89 0.90 8.48 -3.68
C HIS A 89 1.86 7.66 -2.81
N GLN A 90 2.41 6.55 -3.32
CA GLN A 90 3.18 5.56 -2.56
C GLN A 90 2.38 5.04 -1.35
N LEU A 91 1.08 4.85 -1.53
CA LEU A 91 0.16 4.31 -0.54
C LEU A 91 0.15 2.78 -0.65
N PRO A 92 0.66 2.05 0.34
CA PRO A 92 0.69 0.59 0.30
C PRO A 92 -0.71 -0.01 0.31
N LEU A 93 -0.95 -1.02 -0.51
CA LEU A 93 -2.22 -1.73 -0.64
C LEU A 93 -2.05 -3.22 -0.33
N LEU A 94 -3.14 -3.85 0.07
CA LEU A 94 -3.24 -5.30 0.19
C LEU A 94 -3.64 -5.90 -1.17
N HIS A 95 -2.80 -6.78 -1.73
CA HIS A 95 -3.03 -7.47 -3.01
C HIS A 95 -3.46 -6.52 -4.15
N PRO A 96 -2.67 -5.46 -4.45
CA PRO A 96 -3.04 -4.49 -5.48
C PRO A 96 -3.13 -5.12 -6.88
N GLU A 97 -4.08 -4.64 -7.68
CA GLU A 97 -4.15 -4.95 -9.11
C GLU A 97 -3.09 -4.15 -9.87
N ARG A 98 -2.05 -4.81 -10.38
CA ARG A 98 -0.91 -4.16 -11.05
C ARG A 98 -0.90 -4.32 -12.57
N GLU A 99 -1.88 -5.03 -13.15
CA GLU A 99 -1.90 -5.27 -14.60
C GLU A 99 -2.56 -4.15 -15.37
N VAL A 100 -3.54 -3.49 -14.79
CA VAL A 100 -4.32 -2.43 -15.43
C VAL A 100 -4.11 -1.07 -14.77
N VAL A 101 -4.12 -0.02 -15.59
CA VAL A 101 -4.03 1.36 -15.13
C VAL A 101 -5.43 1.94 -15.00
N HIS A 102 -5.75 2.42 -13.81
CA HIS A 102 -7.03 3.00 -13.47
C HIS A 102 -7.03 4.51 -13.68
N LEU A 103 -7.98 4.98 -14.46
CA LEU A 103 -8.23 6.39 -14.72
C LEU A 103 -9.67 6.73 -14.34
N THR A 104 -9.91 7.93 -13.87
CA THR A 104 -11.25 8.47 -13.67
C THR A 104 -11.48 9.66 -14.60
N LYS A 105 -12.65 9.71 -15.22
CA LYS A 105 -13.09 10.82 -16.07
C LYS A 105 -14.42 11.37 -15.55
N LYS A 106 -14.53 12.69 -15.47
CA LYS A 106 -15.80 13.35 -15.19
C LYS A 106 -16.76 13.12 -16.37
N SER A 107 -17.60 12.10 -16.26
CA SER A 107 -18.56 11.72 -17.31
C SER A 107 -19.84 11.16 -16.69
N LYS A 108 -20.97 11.38 -17.39
CA LYS A 108 -22.24 10.72 -17.08
C LYS A 108 -22.43 9.40 -17.85
N VAL A 109 -21.58 9.15 -18.84
CA VAL A 109 -21.58 7.91 -19.64
C VAL A 109 -20.64 6.91 -18.97
N GLY A 110 -21.03 5.65 -18.92
CA GLY A 110 -20.34 4.58 -18.20
C GLY A 110 -18.85 4.45 -18.53
N GLY A 111 -18.11 3.83 -17.61
CA GLY A 111 -16.70 3.52 -17.79
C GLY A 111 -16.48 2.46 -18.87
N PHE A 112 -15.25 2.35 -19.36
CA PHE A 112 -14.84 1.35 -20.33
C PHE A 112 -13.43 0.82 -20.06
N GLY A 113 -13.17 -0.43 -20.42
CA GLY A 113 -11.85 -1.03 -20.43
C GLY A 113 -11.30 -1.12 -21.85
N HIS A 114 -10.04 -0.82 -22.06
CA HIS A 114 -9.33 -1.01 -23.31
C HIS A 114 -7.85 -1.31 -23.09
N GLY A 115 -7.43 -2.51 -23.44
CA GLY A 115 -6.06 -2.99 -23.22
C GLY A 115 -5.69 -2.94 -21.74
N LEU A 116 -4.62 -2.25 -21.42
CA LEU A 116 -4.11 -2.10 -20.05
C LEU A 116 -4.78 -0.95 -19.25
N ARG A 117 -5.95 -0.45 -19.67
CA ARG A 117 -6.61 0.70 -19.03
C ARG A 117 -8.05 0.42 -18.68
N ILE A 118 -8.44 0.83 -17.48
CA ILE A 118 -9.84 0.93 -17.06
C ILE A 118 -10.13 2.41 -16.80
N VAL A 119 -11.16 2.94 -17.46
CA VAL A 119 -11.64 4.31 -17.27
C VAL A 119 -12.94 4.26 -16.48
N HIS A 120 -12.91 4.77 -15.26
CA HIS A 120 -14.09 4.91 -14.42
C HIS A 120 -14.81 6.23 -14.75
N ALA A 121 -16.12 6.19 -14.90
CA ALA A 121 -16.95 7.38 -15.07
C ALA A 121 -17.57 7.75 -13.73
N GLY A 122 -17.54 9.04 -13.38
CA GLY A 122 -18.18 9.50 -12.16
C GLY A 122 -17.91 10.98 -11.84
N PRO A 123 -18.59 11.52 -10.84
CA PRO A 123 -18.34 12.86 -10.37
C PRO A 123 -16.93 12.94 -9.73
N VAL A 124 -16.24 14.01 -10.04
CA VAL A 124 -14.97 14.36 -9.42
C VAL A 124 -15.05 15.84 -9.04
N ALA A 125 -14.98 16.12 -7.76
CA ALA A 125 -14.93 17.48 -7.24
C ALA A 125 -13.49 18.05 -7.39
N PRO A 126 -13.34 19.38 -7.50
CA PRO A 126 -12.00 19.99 -7.65
C PRO A 126 -11.04 19.65 -6.53
N ASP A 127 -11.52 19.56 -5.28
CA ASP A 127 -10.76 19.20 -4.09
C ASP A 127 -10.42 17.69 -4.00
N GLU A 128 -11.01 16.87 -4.86
CA GLU A 128 -10.70 15.45 -5.00
C GLU A 128 -9.54 15.17 -5.98
N VAL A 129 -8.88 16.20 -6.53
CA VAL A 129 -7.80 16.08 -7.52
C VAL A 129 -6.62 16.92 -7.09
N VAL A 130 -5.43 16.32 -7.19
CA VAL A 130 -4.15 16.98 -6.94
C VAL A 130 -3.23 16.82 -8.13
N ASP A 131 -2.26 17.74 -8.28
CA ASP A 131 -1.16 17.60 -9.23
C ASP A 131 0.06 17.05 -8.50
N ILE A 132 0.57 15.93 -8.98
CA ILE A 132 1.82 15.33 -8.48
C ILE A 132 2.83 15.31 -9.63
N GLY A 133 3.73 16.27 -9.65
CA GLY A 133 4.77 16.36 -10.67
C GLY A 133 4.20 16.55 -12.09
N GLY A 134 3.10 17.30 -12.24
CA GLY A 134 2.42 17.54 -13.52
C GLY A 134 1.51 16.40 -13.98
N ILE A 135 1.12 15.50 -13.05
CA ILE A 135 0.19 14.40 -13.30
C ILE A 135 -1.04 14.63 -12.43
N ARG A 136 -2.21 14.64 -13.04
CA ARG A 136 -3.47 14.74 -12.31
C ARG A 136 -3.81 13.40 -11.68
N VAL A 137 -3.95 13.38 -10.37
CA VAL A 137 -4.21 12.20 -9.55
C VAL A 137 -5.37 12.50 -8.60
N THR A 138 -6.20 11.52 -8.28
CA THR A 138 -7.17 11.69 -7.19
C THR A 138 -6.45 12.00 -5.88
N SER A 139 -7.01 12.85 -5.02
CA SER A 139 -6.44 13.13 -3.69
C SER A 139 -6.25 11.83 -2.90
N ARG A 140 -5.44 11.84 -1.86
CA ARG A 140 -5.19 10.64 -1.05
C ARG A 140 -6.48 10.08 -0.44
N GLU A 141 -7.35 10.96 0.06
CA GLU A 141 -8.65 10.62 0.63
C GLU A 141 -9.57 10.00 -0.42
N ARG A 142 -9.63 10.62 -1.61
CA ARG A 142 -10.44 10.10 -2.70
C ARG A 142 -9.89 8.76 -3.20
N THR A 143 -8.59 8.61 -3.32
CA THR A 143 -7.92 7.36 -3.71
C THR A 143 -8.25 6.24 -2.73
N ALA A 144 -8.13 6.51 -1.41
CA ALA A 144 -8.47 5.53 -0.39
C ALA A 144 -9.93 5.08 -0.47
N VAL A 145 -10.87 6.01 -0.69
CA VAL A 145 -12.29 5.67 -0.87
C VAL A 145 -12.52 4.84 -2.14
N ASP A 146 -11.90 5.19 -3.27
CA ASP A 146 -12.05 4.46 -4.54
C ASP A 146 -11.53 3.02 -4.42
N VAL A 147 -10.35 2.82 -3.80
CA VAL A 147 -9.78 1.49 -3.54
C VAL A 147 -10.67 0.70 -2.57
N ALA A 148 -11.08 1.31 -1.45
CA ALA A 148 -11.95 0.66 -0.46
C ALA A 148 -13.30 0.22 -1.02
N MET A 149 -13.87 0.97 -1.95
CA MET A 149 -15.13 0.60 -2.62
C MET A 149 -14.95 -0.51 -3.65
N SER A 150 -13.75 -0.71 -4.16
CA SER A 150 -13.45 -1.74 -5.17
C SER A 150 -13.07 -3.08 -4.56
N GLY A 151 -12.59 -3.09 -3.31
CA GLY A 151 -12.06 -4.24 -2.60
C GLY A 151 -13.03 -4.91 -1.64
N ASP A 152 -12.53 -5.94 -0.96
CA ASP A 152 -13.16 -6.57 0.19
C ASP A 152 -12.93 -5.74 1.48
N PHE A 153 -13.39 -6.28 2.63
CA PHE A 153 -13.26 -5.57 3.92
C PHE A 153 -11.79 -5.38 4.33
N ALA A 154 -10.96 -6.39 4.10
CA ALA A 154 -9.55 -6.34 4.49
C ALA A 154 -8.77 -5.31 3.63
N GLN A 155 -8.99 -5.32 2.31
CA GLN A 155 -8.41 -4.32 1.40
C GLN A 155 -8.87 -2.90 1.74
N ALA A 156 -10.16 -2.74 2.07
CA ALA A 156 -10.72 -1.46 2.47
C ALA A 156 -10.15 -0.95 3.80
N LEU A 157 -10.00 -1.83 4.80
CA LEU A 157 -9.41 -1.45 6.09
C LEU A 157 -7.94 -1.06 5.93
N VAL A 158 -7.17 -1.89 5.20
CA VAL A 158 -5.74 -1.62 4.92
C VAL A 158 -5.56 -0.25 4.28
N VAL A 159 -6.28 0.06 3.21
CA VAL A 159 -6.09 1.34 2.52
C VAL A 159 -6.48 2.53 3.39
N PHE A 160 -7.51 2.42 4.22
CA PHE A 160 -7.89 3.49 5.15
C PHE A 160 -6.87 3.68 6.27
N ASP A 161 -6.38 2.60 6.90
CA ASP A 161 -5.33 2.68 7.91
C ASP A 161 -4.07 3.34 7.33
N ARG A 162 -3.64 2.91 6.14
CA ARG A 162 -2.44 3.46 5.47
C ARG A 162 -2.64 4.91 5.03
N ALA A 163 -3.84 5.28 4.61
CA ALA A 163 -4.17 6.67 4.29
C ALA A 163 -4.10 7.56 5.53
N LEU A 164 -4.72 7.14 6.65
CA LEU A 164 -4.66 7.86 7.93
C LEU A 164 -3.23 8.00 8.44
N ALA A 165 -2.45 6.92 8.44
CA ALA A 165 -1.03 6.94 8.81
C ALA A 165 -0.19 7.91 7.97
N SER A 166 -0.61 8.17 6.72
CA SER A 166 0.03 9.13 5.81
C SER A 166 -0.56 10.54 5.89
N GLY A 167 -1.44 10.82 6.88
CA GLY A 167 -2.02 12.14 7.16
C GLY A 167 -3.29 12.48 6.36
N ALA A 168 -3.98 11.48 5.79
CA ALA A 168 -5.29 11.72 5.18
C ALA A 168 -6.34 12.05 6.25
N ASP A 169 -7.30 12.92 5.88
CA ASP A 169 -8.36 13.38 6.80
C ASP A 169 -9.57 12.44 6.76
N ILE A 170 -9.90 11.85 7.91
CA ILE A 170 -11.04 10.93 8.07
C ILE A 170 -12.38 11.60 7.77
N ALA A 171 -12.54 12.89 8.11
CA ALA A 171 -13.78 13.62 7.84
C ALA A 171 -14.00 13.81 6.34
N THR A 172 -12.92 14.09 5.60
CA THR A 172 -12.94 14.19 4.14
C THR A 172 -13.27 12.84 3.50
N MET A 173 -12.65 11.73 3.94
CA MET A 173 -12.99 10.38 3.46
C MET A 173 -14.46 10.04 3.73
N THR A 174 -14.97 10.36 4.92
CA THR A 174 -16.37 10.16 5.29
C THR A 174 -17.31 10.96 4.37
N ARG A 175 -17.01 12.23 4.10
CA ARG A 175 -17.78 13.10 3.19
C ARG A 175 -17.80 12.56 1.77
N ILE A 176 -16.63 12.13 1.26
CA ILE A 176 -16.50 11.55 -0.08
C ILE A 176 -17.35 10.27 -0.18
N LEU A 177 -17.25 9.39 0.80
CA LEU A 177 -17.98 8.12 0.83
C LEU A 177 -19.49 8.33 0.98
N ALA A 178 -19.93 9.31 1.79
CA ALA A 178 -21.35 9.68 1.93
C ALA A 178 -21.98 10.11 0.61
N SER A 179 -21.24 10.85 -0.23
CA SER A 179 -21.72 11.25 -1.57
C SER A 179 -21.90 10.07 -2.54
N ARG A 180 -21.39 8.88 -2.20
CA ARG A 180 -21.40 7.65 -3.00
C ARG A 180 -22.16 6.51 -2.30
N ASN A 181 -23.03 6.81 -1.36
CA ASN A 181 -23.67 5.83 -0.46
C ASN A 181 -24.44 4.72 -1.18
N ARG A 182 -24.93 4.96 -2.42
CA ARG A 182 -25.67 4.00 -3.25
C ARG A 182 -24.78 3.23 -4.25
N TRP A 183 -23.48 3.49 -4.26
CA TRP A 183 -22.57 2.82 -5.17
C TRP A 183 -22.16 1.45 -4.63
N ARG A 184 -21.81 0.56 -5.55
CA ARG A 184 -21.27 -0.75 -5.18
C ARG A 184 -20.05 -0.57 -4.27
N GLY A 185 -19.94 -1.41 -3.24
CA GLY A 185 -18.83 -1.40 -2.29
C GLY A 185 -18.93 -0.34 -1.18
N ALA A 186 -19.85 0.66 -1.28
CA ALA A 186 -19.97 1.72 -0.28
C ALA A 186 -20.30 1.20 1.14
N GLY A 187 -21.04 0.09 1.25
CA GLY A 187 -21.34 -0.56 2.54
C GLY A 187 -20.10 -1.13 3.21
N THR A 188 -19.30 -1.88 2.44
CA THR A 188 -18.02 -2.44 2.89
C THR A 188 -17.05 -1.34 3.29
N ALA A 189 -16.89 -0.32 2.44
CA ALA A 189 -16.02 0.82 2.72
C ALA A 189 -16.45 1.58 3.98
N ARG A 190 -17.76 1.81 4.23
CA ARG A 190 -18.22 2.45 5.49
C ARG A 190 -17.90 1.61 6.72
N ARG A 191 -18.13 0.29 6.64
CA ARG A 191 -17.77 -0.61 7.74
C ARG A 191 -16.27 -0.56 8.01
N ALA A 192 -15.44 -0.59 6.99
CA ALA A 192 -13.99 -0.51 7.13
C ALA A 192 -13.54 0.85 7.69
N LEU A 193 -14.09 1.96 7.19
CA LEU A 193 -13.74 3.31 7.67
C LEU A 193 -14.09 3.51 9.15
N ALA A 194 -15.18 2.88 9.64
CA ALA A 194 -15.55 2.91 11.05
C ALA A 194 -14.54 2.20 11.98
N HIS A 195 -13.72 1.31 11.43
CA HIS A 195 -12.67 0.60 12.15
C HIS A 195 -11.26 1.09 11.81
N ALA A 196 -11.14 2.08 10.93
CA ALA A 196 -9.85 2.57 10.47
C ALA A 196 -9.04 3.23 11.59
N ASP A 197 -7.75 2.92 11.65
CA ASP A 197 -6.82 3.41 12.67
C ASP A 197 -5.43 3.61 12.04
N GLY A 198 -4.97 4.85 12.02
CA GLY A 198 -3.66 5.22 11.48
C GLY A 198 -2.47 4.79 12.32
N ALA A 199 -2.68 4.22 13.52
CA ALA A 199 -1.63 3.67 14.36
C ALA A 199 -1.08 2.34 13.80
N SER A 200 -1.83 1.63 12.94
CA SER A 200 -1.30 0.46 12.24
C SER A 200 -0.15 0.87 11.32
N GLU A 201 1.03 0.28 11.45
CA GLU A 201 2.25 0.74 10.74
C GLU A 201 2.53 0.00 9.44
N SER A 202 1.87 -1.13 9.20
CA SER A 202 2.10 -1.95 8.01
C SER A 202 0.82 -2.52 7.42
N VAL A 203 0.88 -2.96 6.15
CA VAL A 203 -0.20 -3.69 5.47
C VAL A 203 -0.55 -4.97 6.23
N GLY A 204 0.46 -5.69 6.74
CA GLY A 204 0.23 -6.94 7.47
C GLY A 204 -0.43 -6.74 8.83
N GLU A 205 -0.11 -5.66 9.54
CA GLU A 205 -0.82 -5.28 10.79
C GLU A 205 -2.28 -4.94 10.49
N SER A 206 -2.54 -4.10 9.48
CA SER A 206 -3.91 -3.75 9.10
C SER A 206 -4.71 -4.98 8.61
N TRP A 207 -4.08 -5.91 7.91
CA TRP A 207 -4.72 -7.16 7.49
C TRP A 207 -5.00 -8.07 8.70
N SER A 208 -4.08 -8.13 9.66
CA SER A 208 -4.31 -8.83 10.93
C SER A 208 -5.53 -8.27 11.66
N ARG A 209 -5.63 -6.93 11.74
CA ARG A 209 -6.81 -6.26 12.32
C ARG A 209 -8.10 -6.63 11.59
N ALA A 210 -8.08 -6.65 10.26
CA ALA A 210 -9.24 -7.04 9.47
C ALA A 210 -9.71 -8.46 9.82
N GLN A 211 -8.81 -9.44 9.90
CA GLN A 211 -9.14 -10.80 10.29
C GLN A 211 -9.66 -10.90 11.74
N MET A 212 -9.07 -10.14 12.66
CA MET A 212 -9.56 -10.07 14.05
C MET A 212 -10.99 -9.54 14.13
N ILE A 213 -11.27 -8.44 13.43
CA ILE A 213 -12.59 -7.79 13.39
C ILE A 213 -13.64 -8.73 12.76
N GLU A 214 -13.31 -9.38 11.64
CA GLU A 214 -14.21 -10.31 10.96
C GLU A 214 -14.50 -11.57 11.80
N ALA A 215 -13.52 -12.02 12.60
CA ALA A 215 -13.68 -13.12 13.53
C ALA A 215 -14.36 -12.75 14.85
N GLY A 216 -14.70 -11.46 15.07
CA GLY A 216 -15.30 -10.95 16.29
C GLY A 216 -14.39 -11.08 17.52
N LEU A 217 -13.07 -11.02 17.32
CA LEU A 217 -12.11 -11.03 18.43
C LEU A 217 -12.08 -9.66 19.15
N PRO A 218 -11.72 -9.61 20.45
CA PRO A 218 -11.51 -8.36 21.16
C PRO A 218 -10.53 -7.45 20.44
N THR A 219 -10.88 -6.16 20.34
CA THR A 219 -10.03 -5.17 19.68
C THR A 219 -8.78 -4.88 20.50
N PRO A 220 -7.56 -5.08 19.98
CA PRO A 220 -6.34 -4.74 20.69
C PRO A 220 -6.09 -3.23 20.69
N ARG A 221 -5.32 -2.75 21.64
CA ARG A 221 -4.63 -1.47 21.56
C ARG A 221 -3.43 -1.63 20.62
N LEU A 222 -3.24 -0.65 19.71
CA LEU A 222 -2.15 -0.69 18.74
C LEU A 222 -0.92 0.03 19.27
N GLN A 223 0.26 -0.44 18.86
CA GLN A 223 1.56 0.22 19.05
C GLN A 223 1.83 0.62 20.51
N HIS A 224 1.44 -0.25 21.45
CA HIS A 224 1.66 0.00 22.86
C HIS A 224 3.11 -0.20 23.27
N THR A 225 3.62 0.70 24.13
CA THR A 225 4.99 0.65 24.67
C THR A 225 4.96 0.25 26.13
N PHE A 226 5.64 -0.85 26.42
CA PHE A 226 5.89 -1.33 27.79
C PHE A 226 7.24 -0.84 28.29
N GLN A 227 7.29 -0.38 29.51
CA GLN A 227 8.54 -0.09 30.23
C GLN A 227 9.08 -1.39 30.79
N THR A 228 10.28 -1.80 30.38
CA THR A 228 10.92 -3.04 30.84
C THR A 228 12.33 -2.77 31.36
N ASP A 229 12.93 -3.72 32.09
CA ASP A 229 14.32 -3.62 32.55
C ASP A 229 15.33 -3.58 31.40
N ALA A 230 14.92 -4.05 30.20
CA ALA A 230 15.73 -3.97 28.97
C ALA A 230 15.48 -2.69 28.16
N GLY A 231 14.68 -1.73 28.69
CA GLY A 231 14.22 -0.52 28.01
C GLY A 231 12.81 -0.64 27.44
N ASP A 232 12.43 0.32 26.62
CA ASP A 232 11.10 0.39 26.02
C ASP A 232 10.87 -0.75 25.03
N ALA A 233 9.77 -1.50 25.20
CA ALA A 233 9.34 -2.55 24.31
C ALA A 233 7.98 -2.20 23.69
N ARG A 234 7.99 -1.76 22.42
CA ARG A 234 6.76 -1.46 21.67
C ARG A 234 6.26 -2.71 20.95
N THR A 235 4.96 -2.97 21.04
CA THR A 235 4.29 -4.13 20.46
C THR A 235 3.20 -3.70 19.49
N ASP A 236 2.96 -4.47 18.42
CA ASP A 236 1.96 -4.12 17.40
C ASP A 236 0.53 -4.16 17.95
N PHE A 237 0.24 -5.15 18.77
CA PHE A 237 -1.08 -5.43 19.35
C PHE A 237 -0.96 -5.73 20.83
N ASP A 238 -1.82 -5.13 21.65
CA ASP A 238 -1.86 -5.37 23.10
C ASP A 238 -3.29 -5.58 23.58
N TRP A 239 -3.51 -6.64 24.33
CA TRP A 239 -4.76 -6.94 25.06
C TRP A 239 -4.50 -6.85 26.55
N ASP A 240 -4.86 -5.71 27.12
CA ASP A 240 -4.84 -5.41 28.56
C ASP A 240 -3.50 -5.66 29.26
N GLY A 241 -2.39 -5.53 28.57
CA GLY A 241 -1.05 -5.68 29.13
C GLY A 241 -0.68 -7.11 29.54
N THR A 242 -1.47 -8.11 29.18
CA THR A 242 -1.25 -9.52 29.50
C THR A 242 -0.94 -10.38 28.28
N LEU A 243 -1.50 -10.05 27.14
CA LEU A 243 -1.25 -10.70 25.87
C LEU A 243 -0.84 -9.66 24.86
N VAL A 244 0.25 -9.89 24.17
CA VAL A 244 0.67 -9.07 23.03
C VAL A 244 0.83 -9.91 21.77
N GLY A 245 0.52 -9.29 20.63
CA GLY A 245 0.67 -9.86 19.32
C GLY A 245 1.68 -9.07 18.49
N GLU A 246 2.43 -9.76 17.66
CA GLU A 246 3.39 -9.15 16.74
C GLU A 246 3.25 -9.75 15.35
N PHE A 247 3.12 -8.89 14.35
CA PHE A 247 3.15 -9.30 12.96
C PHE A 247 4.60 -9.32 12.45
N ASP A 248 5.12 -10.50 12.16
CA ASP A 248 6.46 -10.68 11.59
C ASP A 248 6.38 -10.71 10.06
N GLY A 249 6.59 -9.56 9.44
CA GLY A 249 6.76 -9.44 8.00
C GLY A 249 8.17 -9.88 7.61
N LEU A 250 8.35 -11.08 7.08
CA LEU A 250 9.62 -11.74 6.71
C LEU A 250 10.65 -10.88 5.93
N GLN A 251 10.26 -9.72 5.44
CA GLN A 251 11.17 -8.78 4.76
C GLN A 251 11.99 -7.87 5.71
N LYS A 252 11.80 -7.98 7.02
CA LYS A 252 12.38 -7.02 7.99
C LYS A 252 13.83 -7.32 8.40
N TYR A 253 14.38 -8.49 8.16
CA TYR A 253 15.74 -8.82 8.65
C TYR A 253 16.86 -7.91 8.13
N GLY A 254 16.67 -7.22 7.00
CA GLY A 254 17.63 -6.21 6.51
C GLY A 254 17.33 -4.76 6.93
N ARG A 255 16.07 -4.43 7.30
CA ARG A 255 15.63 -3.05 7.59
C ARG A 255 15.65 -2.70 9.09
N LEU A 256 15.72 -3.68 9.97
CA LEU A 256 15.74 -3.48 11.43
C LEU A 256 17.15 -3.33 12.02
N LEU A 257 18.18 -3.41 11.18
CA LEU A 257 19.55 -3.18 11.62
C LEU A 257 19.74 -1.69 11.94
N ARG A 258 20.17 -1.38 13.15
CA ARG A 258 20.67 -0.05 13.48
C ARG A 258 21.97 0.21 12.72
N GLN A 259 22.32 1.47 12.53
CA GLN A 259 23.54 1.81 11.82
C GLN A 259 24.76 1.12 12.50
N GLY A 260 25.44 0.22 11.75
CA GLY A 260 26.57 -0.55 12.27
C GLY A 260 26.20 -1.83 13.04
N GLU A 261 24.91 -2.18 13.17
CA GLU A 261 24.46 -3.38 13.87
C GLU A 261 24.56 -4.62 12.97
N SER A 262 25.11 -5.72 13.51
CA SER A 262 25.10 -6.99 12.78
C SER A 262 23.72 -7.69 12.89
N PRO A 263 23.35 -8.59 11.94
CA PRO A 263 22.13 -9.39 12.06
C PRO A 263 22.04 -10.20 13.35
N ARG A 264 23.21 -10.64 13.88
CA ARG A 264 23.31 -11.36 15.14
C ARG A 264 22.95 -10.48 16.34
N ASP A 265 23.44 -9.23 16.35
CA ASP A 265 23.18 -8.29 17.45
C ASP A 265 21.69 -7.87 17.46
N ALA A 266 21.09 -7.67 16.28
CA ALA A 266 19.67 -7.41 16.13
C ALA A 266 18.82 -8.58 16.69
N LEU A 267 19.20 -9.83 16.41
CA LEU A 267 18.52 -11.00 16.95
C LEU A 267 18.65 -11.11 18.47
N ILE A 268 19.84 -10.82 19.04
CA ILE A 268 20.07 -10.82 20.48
C ILE A 268 19.23 -9.73 21.15
N ARG A 269 19.20 -8.53 20.58
CA ARG A 269 18.39 -7.42 21.06
C ARG A 269 16.89 -7.78 21.08
N GLU A 270 16.41 -8.38 20.00
CA GLU A 270 15.01 -8.81 19.88
C GLU A 270 14.66 -9.88 20.93
N LYS A 271 15.52 -10.87 21.12
CA LYS A 271 15.35 -11.90 22.16
C LYS A 271 15.31 -11.28 23.57
N ARG A 272 16.21 -10.34 23.88
CA ARG A 272 16.21 -9.65 25.18
C ARG A 272 14.92 -8.86 25.41
N ARG A 273 14.41 -8.22 24.36
CA ARG A 273 13.13 -7.49 24.39
C ARG A 273 11.97 -8.43 24.74
N GLU A 274 11.90 -9.58 24.07
CA GLU A 274 10.87 -10.59 24.33
C GLU A 274 11.00 -11.20 25.72
N ASP A 275 12.22 -11.56 26.15
CA ASP A 275 12.47 -12.10 27.51
C ASP A 275 12.05 -11.09 28.61
N ALA A 276 12.25 -9.79 28.38
CA ALA A 276 11.83 -8.74 29.31
C ALA A 276 10.32 -8.57 29.41
N LEU A 277 9.56 -8.72 28.30
CA LEU A 277 8.10 -8.76 28.32
C LEU A 277 7.61 -10.00 29.08
N ARG A 278 8.18 -11.17 28.81
CA ARG A 278 7.82 -12.42 29.51
C ARG A 278 8.13 -12.38 31.01
N ALA A 279 9.21 -11.70 31.43
CA ALA A 279 9.53 -11.50 32.83
C ALA A 279 8.44 -10.71 33.59
N GLN A 280 7.70 -9.84 32.89
CA GLN A 280 6.53 -9.13 33.43
C GLN A 280 5.24 -9.95 33.37
N GLY A 281 5.30 -11.23 32.98
CA GLY A 281 4.12 -12.10 32.83
C GLY A 281 3.34 -11.90 31.52
N ILE A 282 3.89 -11.12 30.58
CA ILE A 282 3.24 -10.80 29.31
C ILE A 282 3.46 -11.96 28.33
N MET A 283 2.39 -12.53 27.79
CA MET A 283 2.45 -13.54 26.74
C MET A 283 2.65 -12.88 25.39
N VAL A 284 3.64 -13.35 24.63
CA VAL A 284 3.94 -12.84 23.27
C VAL A 284 3.56 -13.90 22.24
N ILE A 285 2.69 -13.53 21.28
CA ILE A 285 2.31 -14.37 20.13
C ILE A 285 2.75 -13.67 18.86
N ARG A 286 3.33 -14.44 17.93
CA ARG A 286 3.78 -13.93 16.64
C ARG A 286 3.13 -14.69 15.50
N TRP A 287 2.88 -13.97 14.40
CA TRP A 287 2.40 -14.56 13.15
C TRP A 287 3.01 -13.87 11.95
N THR A 288 2.91 -14.53 10.82
CA THR A 288 3.50 -14.10 9.55
C THR A 288 2.45 -13.95 8.46
N TRP A 289 2.88 -13.52 7.28
CA TRP A 289 2.05 -13.51 6.07
C TRP A 289 1.36 -14.85 5.83
N GLY A 290 2.08 -15.96 5.94
CA GLY A 290 1.52 -17.29 5.73
C GLY A 290 0.36 -17.62 6.68
N THR A 291 0.38 -17.14 7.93
CA THR A 291 -0.75 -17.28 8.87
C THR A 291 -1.97 -16.51 8.38
N LEU A 292 -1.76 -15.29 7.86
CA LEU A 292 -2.85 -14.45 7.35
C LEU A 292 -3.43 -15.02 6.05
N GLU A 293 -2.58 -15.46 5.14
CA GLU A 293 -3.00 -16.06 3.86
C GLU A 293 -3.81 -17.34 4.02
N ARG A 294 -3.51 -18.13 5.05
CA ARG A 294 -4.31 -19.34 5.38
C ARG A 294 -5.54 -19.06 6.25
N GLY A 295 -5.75 -17.80 6.66
CA GLY A 295 -6.87 -17.44 7.55
C GLY A 295 -6.80 -18.05 8.94
N GLU A 296 -5.60 -18.36 9.44
CA GLU A 296 -5.37 -19.09 10.70
C GLU A 296 -5.27 -18.17 11.92
N LEU A 297 -5.25 -16.84 11.73
CA LEU A 297 -5.01 -15.91 12.84
C LEU A 297 -6.05 -16.01 13.96
N ALA A 298 -7.33 -16.13 13.61
CA ALA A 298 -8.39 -16.23 14.60
C ALA A 298 -8.26 -17.50 15.46
N SER A 299 -7.94 -18.65 14.85
CA SER A 299 -7.72 -19.91 15.57
C SER A 299 -6.44 -19.87 16.41
N LEU A 300 -5.43 -19.13 16.00
CA LEU A 300 -4.20 -18.92 16.76
C LEU A 300 -4.45 -18.07 18.02
N LEU A 301 -5.22 -16.99 17.92
CA LEU A 301 -5.42 -16.02 19.00
C LEU A 301 -6.54 -16.43 19.99
N ARG A 302 -7.63 -17.03 19.51
CA ARG A 302 -8.83 -17.34 20.31
C ARG A 302 -8.54 -18.07 21.62
N PRO A 303 -7.73 -19.16 21.69
CA PRO A 303 -7.47 -19.89 22.94
C PRO A 303 -6.80 -19.03 24.03
N TRP A 304 -6.10 -17.97 23.65
CA TRP A 304 -5.44 -17.05 24.56
C TRP A 304 -6.40 -15.95 25.03
N LEU A 305 -7.17 -15.38 24.10
CA LEU A 305 -8.15 -14.34 24.39
C LEU A 305 -9.29 -14.86 25.27
N ASP A 306 -9.73 -16.09 25.06
CA ASP A 306 -10.76 -16.73 25.91
C ASP A 306 -10.28 -16.90 27.38
N LYS A 307 -8.98 -17.11 27.59
CA LYS A 307 -8.40 -17.17 28.94
C LYS A 307 -8.40 -15.82 29.64
N LEU A 308 -8.20 -14.72 28.91
CA LEU A 308 -8.21 -13.35 29.46
C LEU A 308 -9.62 -12.95 29.93
N THR A 309 -10.66 -13.42 29.22
CA THR A 309 -12.06 -13.12 29.58
C THR A 309 -12.59 -14.00 30.72
N ALA A 310 -11.91 -15.12 31.03
CA ALA A 310 -12.28 -16.06 32.09
C ALA A 310 -11.57 -15.78 33.43
N ALA A 311 -10.58 -14.90 33.45
CA ALA A 311 -9.81 -14.51 34.65
C ALA A 311 -10.34 -13.20 35.22
#